data_da7ccfae3603ffbb2eb24a6d7657a764
#
_entry.id   da7ccfae3603ffbb2eb24a6d7657a764
#
_cell.length_a   1.000
_cell.length_b   1.000
_cell.length_c   1.000
_cell.angle_alpha   90.00
_cell.angle_beta   90.00
_cell.angle_gamma   90.00
#
_symmetry.space_group_name_H-M   'P 1'
#
loop_
_entity.id
_entity.type
_entity.pdbx_description
1 polymer ?
#
loop_
_entity_poly.entity_id
_entity_poly.type
_entity_poly.pdbx_seq_one_letter_code
_entity_poly.pdbx_strand_id
1 'polypeptide(L)'
;YINSKLRDDLSKYAIQITRACKYSGAGTVEFMVDKYQNYYFLEMNTRLQVEHPITEMVTGIDLVKEQIQVAAGKKLSFTQEDIKPSGYSMECRVYAEDGFNNFAPSRLTSQAHIFLVPHALCSRMRLK
;
A
#
# COMPACT_ATOMS: atom_id res chain seq x y z
N TYR A 1 1.13 -17.74 -8.35
CA TYR A 1 -0.30 -17.76 -8.67
C TYR A 1 -0.69 -16.66 -9.65
N ILE A 2 -0.26 -15.42 -9.43
CA ILE A 2 -0.49 -14.29 -10.36
C ILE A 2 0.63 -14.26 -11.40
N ASN A 3 0.28 -14.57 -12.65
CA ASN A 3 1.21 -14.48 -13.77
C ASN A 3 1.31 -13.04 -14.31
N SER A 4 2.27 -12.80 -15.23
CA SER A 4 2.49 -11.47 -15.81
C SER A 4 1.26 -10.94 -16.54
N LYS A 5 0.58 -11.78 -17.33
CA LYS A 5 -0.62 -11.39 -18.07
C LYS A 5 -1.71 -10.88 -17.14
N LEU A 6 -2.02 -11.65 -16.06
CA LEU A 6 -3.04 -11.23 -15.09
C LEU A 6 -2.66 -9.93 -14.41
N ARG A 7 -1.37 -9.76 -14.05
CA ARG A 7 -0.87 -8.51 -13.49
C ARG A 7 -1.10 -7.31 -14.42
N ASP A 8 -0.80 -7.48 -15.69
CA ASP A 8 -0.98 -6.43 -16.70
C ASP A 8 -2.45 -6.09 -16.89
N ASP A 9 -3.31 -7.10 -16.95
CA ASP A 9 -4.76 -6.92 -17.05
C ASP A 9 -5.33 -6.16 -15.85
N LEU A 10 -4.99 -6.56 -14.62
CA LEU A 10 -5.42 -5.87 -13.40
C LEU A 10 -4.94 -4.41 -13.37
N SER A 11 -3.69 -4.16 -13.74
CA SER A 11 -3.12 -2.81 -13.81
C SER A 11 -3.85 -1.95 -14.83
N LYS A 12 -4.14 -2.49 -16.01
CA LYS A 12 -4.89 -1.81 -17.06
C LYS A 12 -6.30 -1.42 -16.59
N TYR A 13 -7.02 -2.34 -15.95
CA TYR A 13 -8.37 -2.05 -15.45
C TYR A 13 -8.36 -1.06 -14.29
N ALA A 14 -7.39 -1.13 -13.38
CA ALA A 14 -7.22 -0.14 -12.32
C ALA A 14 -7.04 1.28 -12.90
N ILE A 15 -6.21 1.42 -13.94
CA ILE A 15 -6.01 2.70 -14.64
C ILE A 15 -7.30 3.16 -15.34
N GLN A 16 -8.05 2.26 -15.97
CA GLN A 16 -9.31 2.61 -16.62
C GLN A 16 -10.36 3.11 -15.63
N ILE A 17 -10.51 2.43 -14.48
CA ILE A 17 -11.43 2.82 -13.41
C ILE A 17 -11.07 4.22 -12.88
N THR A 18 -9.81 4.44 -12.53
CA THR A 18 -9.36 5.73 -11.98
C THR A 18 -9.53 6.88 -12.97
N ARG A 19 -9.27 6.64 -14.26
CA ARG A 19 -9.51 7.63 -15.32
C ARG A 19 -10.99 7.93 -15.53
N ALA A 20 -11.86 6.92 -15.52
CA ALA A 20 -13.29 7.10 -15.67
C ALA A 20 -13.88 7.96 -14.53
N CYS A 21 -13.39 7.76 -13.31
CA CYS A 21 -13.78 8.56 -12.15
C CYS A 21 -13.06 9.91 -12.06
N LYS A 22 -12.12 10.22 -12.95
CA LYS A 22 -11.26 11.42 -12.89
C LYS A 22 -10.59 11.58 -11.53
N TYR A 23 -10.21 10.44 -10.91
CA TYR A 23 -9.62 10.43 -9.59
C TYR A 23 -8.20 11.00 -9.62
N SER A 24 -7.89 11.82 -8.60
CA SER A 24 -6.56 12.39 -8.40
C SER A 24 -6.15 12.18 -6.93
N GLY A 25 -4.99 11.60 -6.72
CA GLY A 25 -4.44 11.28 -5.40
C GLY A 25 -3.98 9.82 -5.30
N ALA A 26 -3.51 9.44 -4.12
CA ALA A 26 -3.18 8.06 -3.83
C ALA A 26 -4.45 7.21 -3.70
N GLY A 27 -4.43 6.02 -4.29
CA GLY A 27 -5.56 5.09 -4.21
C GLY A 27 -5.16 3.68 -4.57
N THR A 28 -5.96 2.72 -4.15
CA THR A 28 -5.77 1.30 -4.42
C THR A 28 -7.06 0.70 -4.98
N VAL A 29 -6.96 0.00 -6.10
CA VAL A 29 -8.07 -0.76 -6.66
C VAL A 29 -7.89 -2.22 -6.29
N GLU A 30 -8.91 -2.80 -5.69
CA GLU A 30 -8.91 -4.18 -5.23
C GLU A 30 -9.71 -5.08 -6.14
N PHE A 31 -9.19 -6.27 -6.39
CA PHE A 31 -9.82 -7.29 -7.22
C PHE A 31 -9.85 -8.63 -6.49
N MET A 32 -10.93 -9.36 -6.66
CA MET A 32 -10.98 -10.78 -6.33
C MET A 32 -10.52 -11.59 -7.54
N VAL A 33 -9.69 -12.61 -7.30
CA VAL A 33 -9.18 -13.50 -8.36
C VAL A 33 -9.51 -14.94 -7.97
N ASP A 34 -10.24 -15.64 -8.84
CA ASP A 34 -10.58 -17.05 -8.61
C ASP A 34 -9.43 -18.00 -9.01
N LYS A 35 -9.62 -19.30 -8.78
CA LYS A 35 -8.64 -20.34 -9.13
C LYS A 35 -8.36 -20.50 -10.63
N TYR A 36 -9.26 -19.99 -11.47
CA TYR A 36 -9.15 -20.01 -12.94
C TYR A 36 -8.54 -18.72 -13.49
N GLN A 37 -8.11 -17.81 -12.60
CA GLN A 37 -7.58 -16.48 -12.93
C GLN A 37 -8.62 -15.52 -13.53
N ASN A 38 -9.92 -15.79 -13.35
CA ASN A 38 -10.94 -14.77 -13.58
C ASN A 38 -10.84 -13.74 -12.45
N TYR A 39 -11.02 -12.46 -12.80
CA TYR A 39 -10.89 -11.38 -11.84
C TYR A 39 -12.13 -10.49 -11.85
N TYR A 40 -12.47 -9.98 -10.68
CA TYR A 40 -13.66 -9.20 -10.42
C TYR A 40 -13.29 -7.99 -9.62
N PHE A 41 -13.76 -6.81 -10.03
CA PHE A 41 -13.60 -5.59 -9.26
C PHE A 41 -14.29 -5.75 -7.90
N LEU A 42 -13.59 -5.42 -6.82
CA LEU A 42 -14.14 -5.42 -5.47
C LEU A 42 -14.46 -3.99 -5.03
N GLU A 43 -13.43 -3.17 -4.88
CA GLU A 43 -13.59 -1.79 -4.47
C GLU A 43 -12.39 -0.93 -4.87
N MET A 44 -12.54 0.39 -4.70
CA MET A 44 -11.45 1.33 -4.77
C MET A 44 -11.34 2.10 -3.46
N ASN A 45 -10.19 1.98 -2.80
CA ASN A 45 -9.85 2.80 -1.65
C ASN A 45 -9.26 4.12 -2.13
N THR A 46 -10.00 5.21 -1.97
CA THR A 46 -9.58 6.56 -2.43
C THR A 46 -8.73 7.27 -1.36
N ARG A 47 -7.77 6.59 -0.84
CA ARG A 47 -6.87 7.03 0.23
C ARG A 47 -5.58 6.24 0.21
N LEU A 48 -4.59 6.74 0.95
CA LEU A 48 -3.41 5.96 1.28
C LEU A 48 -3.80 4.78 2.20
N GLN A 49 -3.24 3.62 1.97
CA GLN A 49 -3.44 2.44 2.81
C GLN A 49 -2.29 2.27 3.83
N VAL A 50 -2.53 1.48 4.89
CA VAL A 50 -1.54 1.24 5.93
C VAL A 50 -0.27 0.62 5.32
N GLU A 51 -0.42 -0.30 4.38
CA GLU A 51 0.64 -1.04 3.71
C GLU A 51 1.41 -0.27 2.62
N HIS A 52 1.18 1.04 2.46
CA HIS A 52 1.94 1.87 1.50
C HIS A 52 3.47 1.80 1.65
N PRO A 53 4.04 1.58 2.85
CA PRO A 53 5.49 1.48 3.01
C PRO A 53 6.13 0.36 2.19
N ILE A 54 5.39 -0.72 1.90
CA ILE A 54 5.86 -1.80 1.01
C ILE A 54 6.19 -1.24 -0.38
N THR A 55 5.28 -0.45 -0.95
CA THR A 55 5.47 0.19 -2.25
C THR A 55 6.62 1.19 -2.20
N GLU A 56 6.68 2.03 -1.17
CA GLU A 56 7.75 3.02 -1.00
C GLU A 56 9.14 2.36 -0.92
N MET A 57 9.25 1.28 -0.16
CA MET A 57 10.52 0.57 0.02
C MET A 57 11.03 -0.08 -1.26
N VAL A 58 10.17 -0.62 -2.10
CA VAL A 58 10.59 -1.28 -3.35
C VAL A 58 10.74 -0.32 -4.52
N THR A 59 10.06 0.84 -4.49
CA THR A 59 10.12 1.82 -5.58
C THR A 59 11.05 2.99 -5.29
N GLY A 60 11.29 3.31 -4.00
CA GLY A 60 12.02 4.50 -3.56
C GLY A 60 11.20 5.79 -3.66
N ILE A 61 9.89 5.70 -3.86
CA ILE A 61 8.97 6.84 -3.98
C ILE A 61 8.28 7.07 -2.63
N ASP A 62 8.31 8.28 -2.13
CA ASP A 62 7.57 8.73 -0.95
C ASP A 62 6.14 9.10 -1.35
N LEU A 63 5.20 8.18 -1.15
CA LEU A 63 3.80 8.34 -1.56
C LEU A 63 3.09 9.45 -0.80
N VAL A 64 3.43 9.65 0.47
CA VAL A 64 2.84 10.71 1.30
C VAL A 64 3.25 12.09 0.76
N LYS A 65 4.52 12.25 0.46
CA LYS A 65 5.06 13.49 -0.13
C LYS A 65 4.41 13.78 -1.49
N GLU A 66 4.33 12.77 -2.37
CA GLU A 66 3.71 12.93 -3.68
C GLU A 66 2.21 13.26 -3.56
N GLN A 67 1.49 12.66 -2.63
CA GLN A 67 0.08 12.96 -2.37
C GLN A 67 -0.10 14.44 -1.96
N ILE A 68 0.76 14.96 -1.08
CA ILE A 68 0.74 16.37 -0.68
C ILE A 68 1.04 17.29 -1.88
N GLN A 69 1.99 16.92 -2.71
CA GLN A 69 2.33 17.72 -3.91
C GLN A 69 1.17 17.73 -4.92
N VAL A 70 0.54 16.59 -5.17
CA VAL A 70 -0.64 16.50 -6.04
C VAL A 70 -1.80 17.33 -5.49
N ALA A 71 -2.05 17.28 -4.17
CA ALA A 71 -3.08 18.12 -3.52
C ALA A 71 -2.76 19.62 -3.63
N ALA A 72 -1.49 19.99 -3.70
CA ALA A 72 -1.05 21.36 -3.96
C ALA A 72 -1.07 21.75 -5.48
N GLY A 73 -1.66 20.91 -6.34
CA GLY A 73 -1.78 21.15 -7.78
C GLY A 73 -0.51 20.90 -8.59
N LYS A 74 0.52 20.30 -8.00
CA LYS A 74 1.74 19.94 -8.72
C LYS A 74 1.57 18.65 -9.49
N LYS A 75 2.33 18.51 -10.58
CA LYS A 75 2.47 17.24 -11.29
C LYS A 75 3.40 16.31 -10.52
N LEU A 76 3.27 15.00 -10.74
CA LEU A 76 4.22 14.01 -10.23
C LEU A 76 5.63 14.33 -10.74
N SER A 77 6.63 14.09 -9.91
CA SER A 77 8.05 14.32 -10.22
C SER A 77 8.67 13.22 -11.09
N PHE A 78 7.92 12.18 -11.43
CA PHE A 78 8.34 11.00 -12.18
C PHE A 78 7.22 10.54 -13.13
N THR A 79 7.60 9.70 -14.09
CA THR A 79 6.68 9.01 -15.01
C THR A 79 6.53 7.54 -14.62
N GLN A 80 5.62 6.81 -15.26
CA GLN A 80 5.44 5.38 -15.02
C GLN A 80 6.70 4.57 -15.37
N GLU A 81 7.44 4.99 -16.37
CA GLU A 81 8.67 4.34 -16.87
C GLU A 81 9.85 4.50 -15.90
N ASP A 82 9.82 5.51 -15.05
CA ASP A 82 10.84 5.73 -14.02
C ASP A 82 10.69 4.77 -12.85
N ILE A 83 9.50 4.18 -12.67
CA ILE A 83 9.19 3.28 -11.56
C ILE A 83 9.72 1.89 -11.86
N LYS A 84 10.85 1.54 -11.22
CA LYS A 84 11.48 0.21 -11.34
C LYS A 84 11.54 -0.45 -9.97
N PRO A 85 10.52 -1.24 -9.59
CA PRO A 85 10.54 -1.95 -8.32
C PRO A 85 11.79 -2.82 -8.19
N SER A 86 12.45 -2.78 -7.05
CA SER A 86 13.69 -3.49 -6.79
C SER A 86 13.68 -4.13 -5.40
N GLY A 87 14.05 -5.41 -5.33
CA GLY A 87 14.11 -6.16 -4.07
C GLY A 87 12.73 -6.56 -3.55
N TYR A 88 12.69 -6.87 -2.26
CA TYR A 88 11.51 -7.30 -1.54
C TYR A 88 11.34 -6.45 -0.28
N SER A 89 10.12 -6.30 0.17
CA SER A 89 9.82 -5.59 1.41
C SER A 89 8.83 -6.39 2.24
N MET A 90 8.94 -6.27 3.55
CA MET A 90 8.05 -6.88 4.51
C MET A 90 7.59 -5.83 5.52
N GLU A 91 6.32 -5.80 5.80
CA GLU A 91 5.71 -4.95 6.81
C GLU A 91 5.12 -5.81 7.93
N CYS A 92 5.39 -5.43 9.17
CA CYS A 92 4.76 -6.02 10.34
C CYS A 92 3.83 -4.97 10.97
N ARG A 93 2.55 -5.29 11.09
CA ARG A 93 1.59 -4.47 11.83
C ARG A 93 1.60 -4.87 13.30
N VAL A 94 1.82 -3.89 14.17
CA VAL A 94 1.80 -4.08 15.61
C VAL A 94 0.62 -3.31 16.19
N TYR A 95 -0.24 -4.03 16.91
CA TYR A 95 -1.43 -3.47 17.55
C TYR A 95 -1.25 -3.40 19.06
N ALA A 96 -1.77 -2.33 19.69
CA ALA A 96 -1.86 -2.24 21.13
C ALA A 96 -3.09 -2.99 21.61
N GLU A 97 -2.90 -4.20 22.09
CA GLU A 97 -3.95 -5.10 22.56
C GLU A 97 -3.60 -5.70 23.91
N ASP A 98 -4.62 -5.98 24.72
CA ASP A 98 -4.47 -6.65 26.00
C ASP A 98 -4.58 -8.16 25.80
N GLY A 99 -3.44 -8.86 25.82
CA GLY A 99 -3.36 -10.32 25.65
C GLY A 99 -4.04 -11.12 26.76
N PHE A 100 -4.29 -10.52 27.94
CA PHE A 100 -5.00 -11.14 29.05
C PHE A 100 -6.52 -10.94 28.99
N ASN A 101 -6.99 -10.03 28.13
CA ASN A 101 -8.40 -9.71 27.96
C ASN A 101 -8.85 -9.96 26.52
N ASN A 102 -8.62 -11.19 26.04
CA ASN A 102 -9.02 -11.64 24.70
C ASN A 102 -8.60 -10.69 23.58
N PHE A 103 -7.40 -10.12 23.68
CA PHE A 103 -6.83 -9.18 22.70
C PHE A 103 -7.72 -7.94 22.47
N ALA A 104 -8.45 -7.49 23.49
CA ALA A 104 -9.24 -6.28 23.40
C ALA A 104 -8.31 -5.07 23.12
N PRO A 105 -8.73 -4.11 22.28
CA PRO A 105 -7.95 -2.90 22.07
C PRO A 105 -7.63 -2.21 23.39
N SER A 106 -6.36 -1.94 23.66
CA SER A 106 -5.87 -1.37 24.90
C SER A 106 -5.34 0.05 24.68
N ARG A 107 -5.63 0.94 25.64
CA ARG A 107 -4.92 2.22 25.74
C ARG A 107 -3.59 1.95 26.43
N LEU A 108 -2.50 2.46 25.86
CA LEU A 108 -1.21 2.45 26.51
C LEU A 108 -1.29 3.22 27.83
N THR A 109 -1.27 2.51 28.96
CA THR A 109 -1.08 3.15 30.26
C THR A 109 0.39 3.48 30.44
N SER A 110 0.69 4.51 31.21
CA SER A 110 2.02 5.08 31.45
C SER A 110 3.10 4.11 31.99
N GLN A 111 2.76 2.85 32.22
CA GLN A 111 3.69 1.80 32.68
C GLN A 111 4.15 0.84 31.59
N ALA A 112 3.58 0.88 30.41
CA ALA A 112 4.08 0.14 29.27
C ALA A 112 5.08 1.00 28.52
N HIS A 113 6.38 0.75 28.70
CA HIS A 113 7.41 1.23 27.79
C HIS A 113 7.25 0.53 26.44
N ILE A 114 6.19 0.84 25.73
CA ILE A 114 6.10 0.48 24.35
C ILE A 114 6.83 1.56 23.59
N PHE A 115 7.96 1.20 23.04
CA PHE A 115 8.54 1.97 21.96
C PHE A 115 7.45 2.08 20.88
N LEU A 116 6.87 3.26 20.71
CA LEU A 116 6.07 3.60 19.55
C LEU A 116 7.00 3.53 18.34
N VAL A 117 7.20 2.32 17.84
CA VAL A 117 7.70 2.17 16.49
C VAL A 117 6.58 2.64 15.58
N PRO A 118 6.83 3.58 14.65
CA PRO A 118 5.80 4.05 13.73
C PRO A 118 5.14 2.85 13.08
N HIS A 119 3.85 2.89 12.96
CA HIS A 119 2.83 1.89 12.62
C HIS A 119 3.20 0.68 11.74
N ALA A 120 4.38 0.62 11.20
CA ALA A 120 4.90 -0.50 10.42
C ALA A 120 6.42 -0.56 10.51
N LEU A 121 6.97 -1.73 10.80
CA LEU A 121 8.37 -2.05 10.56
C LEU A 121 8.46 -2.54 9.12
N CYS A 122 8.96 -1.68 8.24
CA CYS A 122 9.21 -2.06 6.85
C CYS A 122 10.71 -2.24 6.64
N SER A 123 11.12 -3.41 6.19
CA SER A 123 12.50 -3.70 5.86
C SER A 123 12.63 -4.08 4.39
N ARG A 124 13.64 -3.52 3.73
CA ARG A 124 14.00 -3.89 2.37
C ARG A 124 15.03 -5.01 2.42
N MET A 125 14.68 -6.18 1.92
CA MET A 125 15.64 -7.26 1.70
C MET A 125 16.21 -7.17 0.28
N ARG A 126 17.53 -7.15 0.17
CA ARG A 126 18.22 -7.42 -1.10
C ARG A 126 18.67 -8.87 -1.08
N LEU A 127 18.17 -9.67 -1.98
CA LEU A 127 18.80 -10.95 -2.28
C LEU A 127 20.07 -10.67 -3.09
N LYS A 128 21.18 -11.25 -2.64
CA LYS A 128 22.43 -11.27 -3.43
C LYS A 128 22.32 -12.33 -4.49
#